data_ef56cd313b4eb3bbf04627b6f27d8557
#
_entry.id   ef56cd313b4eb3bbf04627b6f27d8557
#
_cell.length_a   1.000
_cell.length_b   1.000
_cell.length_c   1.000
_cell.angle_alpha   90.00
_cell.angle_beta   90.00
_cell.angle_gamma   90.00
#
_symmetry.space_group_name_H-M   'P 1'
#
loop_
_entity.id
_entity.type
_entity.pdbx_description
1 polymer ?
#
loop_
_entity_poly.entity_id
_entity_poly.type
_entity_poly.pdbx_seq_one_letter_code
_entity_poly.pdbx_strand_id
1 'polypeptide(L)'
;DDLSKKVYENILKFYYTGRIDLLPPVTTDKDEAFGNILNLSENESYVDLGAYNGDTIDEFLHYTNGKYKRIIAFEPNAKNFEKLKLHCKGMANVSLWQLGSYSKNTELIFNNKAGRNSAIADKGVATKVATVDTILCGMAAGYIKADVEGADMETLIGMQKTMENCKPKLNFSAYHRFEDIFRLALYIHSVNPDY
;
A
#
# COMPACT_ATOMS: atom_id res chain seq x y z
N ASP A 1 -9.55 -13.42 15.65
CA ASP A 1 -8.75 -14.26 16.56
C ASP A 1 -8.26 -13.44 17.77
N ASP A 2 -7.63 -14.08 18.75
CA ASP A 2 -7.21 -13.41 20.00
C ASP A 2 -5.98 -12.52 19.80
N LEU A 3 -5.12 -12.84 18.82
CA LEU A 3 -3.99 -11.98 18.48
C LEU A 3 -4.47 -10.65 17.88
N SER A 4 -5.39 -10.69 16.93
CA SER A 4 -5.98 -9.49 16.33
C SER A 4 -6.66 -8.60 17.37
N LYS A 5 -7.38 -9.19 18.35
CA LYS A 5 -7.96 -8.44 19.48
C LYS A 5 -6.88 -7.76 20.30
N LYS A 6 -5.81 -8.49 20.65
CA LYS A 6 -4.69 -7.95 21.42
C LYS A 6 -3.98 -6.81 20.69
N VAL A 7 -3.73 -6.97 19.38
CA VAL A 7 -3.16 -5.90 18.54
C VAL A 7 -4.04 -4.66 18.60
N TYR A 8 -5.33 -4.82 18.33
CA TYR A 8 -6.31 -3.74 18.35
C TYR A 8 -6.36 -3.02 19.70
N GLU A 9 -6.47 -3.76 20.82
CA GLU A 9 -6.47 -3.21 22.16
C GLU A 9 -5.20 -2.41 22.48
N ASN A 10 -4.02 -2.94 22.11
CA ASN A 10 -2.75 -2.28 22.40
C ASN A 10 -2.59 -1.01 21.56
N ILE A 11 -3.01 -1.00 20.32
CA ILE A 11 -2.98 0.19 19.48
C ILE A 11 -3.95 1.26 20.01
N LEU A 12 -5.18 0.88 20.40
CA LEU A 12 -6.11 1.83 21.04
C LEU A 12 -5.54 2.41 22.35
N LYS A 13 -4.97 1.57 23.20
CA LYS A 13 -4.30 2.01 24.43
C LYS A 13 -3.12 2.95 24.13
N PHE A 14 -2.32 2.64 23.08
CA PHE A 14 -1.24 3.52 22.64
C PHE A 14 -1.77 4.89 22.19
N TYR A 15 -2.79 4.94 21.35
CA TYR A 15 -3.40 6.22 20.93
C TYR A 15 -3.93 7.04 22.09
N TYR A 16 -4.53 6.39 23.09
CA TYR A 16 -5.08 7.09 24.26
C TYR A 16 -4.01 7.54 25.26
N THR A 17 -2.96 6.74 25.47
CA THR A 17 -1.98 6.97 26.56
C THR A 17 -0.63 7.49 26.08
N GLY A 18 -0.29 7.38 24.78
CA GLY A 18 1.02 7.66 24.23
C GLY A 18 2.12 6.65 24.64
N ARG A 19 1.76 5.53 25.25
CA ARG A 19 2.71 4.52 25.77
C ARG A 19 3.25 3.66 24.64
N ILE A 20 4.49 3.92 24.24
CA ILE A 20 5.18 3.19 23.16
C ILE A 20 5.43 1.72 23.52
N ASP A 21 5.59 1.39 24.81
CA ASP A 21 5.81 0.04 25.30
C ASP A 21 4.65 -0.95 25.02
N LEU A 22 3.51 -0.44 24.59
CA LEU A 22 2.38 -1.25 24.16
C LEU A 22 2.53 -1.83 22.74
N LEU A 23 3.42 -1.27 21.90
CA LEU A 23 3.58 -1.69 20.50
C LEU A 23 4.47 -2.94 20.33
N PRO A 24 5.67 -3.05 20.95
CA PRO A 24 6.54 -4.20 20.73
C PRO A 24 5.88 -5.57 20.95
N PRO A 25 5.01 -5.78 21.98
CA PRO A 25 4.36 -7.08 22.21
C PRO A 25 3.38 -7.52 21.11
N VAL A 26 3.04 -6.64 20.18
CA VAL A 26 2.09 -6.87 19.08
C VAL A 26 2.70 -6.55 17.71
N THR A 27 4.01 -6.32 17.66
CA THR A 27 4.74 -6.13 16.42
C THR A 27 5.17 -7.49 15.87
N THR A 28 4.78 -7.79 14.66
CA THR A 28 5.24 -8.97 13.92
C THR A 28 6.57 -8.63 13.24
N ASP A 29 7.56 -9.50 13.31
CA ASP A 29 8.79 -9.30 12.56
C ASP A 29 8.55 -9.48 11.05
N LYS A 30 9.47 -8.97 10.24
CA LYS A 30 9.31 -8.96 8.79
C LYS A 30 9.38 -10.36 8.18
N ASP A 31 10.20 -11.24 8.69
CA ASP A 31 10.35 -12.60 8.17
C ASP A 31 9.07 -13.40 8.39
N GLU A 32 8.42 -13.23 9.53
CA GLU A 32 7.10 -13.82 9.79
C GLU A 32 6.03 -13.18 8.88
N ALA A 33 6.03 -11.85 8.74
CA ALA A 33 5.02 -11.14 7.94
C ALA A 33 5.09 -11.51 6.46
N PHE A 34 6.27 -11.47 5.85
CA PHE A 34 6.44 -11.71 4.41
C PHE A 34 6.60 -13.20 4.07
N GLY A 35 7.30 -13.98 4.93
CA GLY A 35 7.55 -15.38 4.68
C GLY A 35 6.36 -16.29 4.99
N ASN A 36 5.69 -16.09 6.11
CA ASN A 36 4.62 -16.98 6.58
C ASN A 36 3.22 -16.41 6.35
N ILE A 37 2.96 -15.16 6.74
CA ILE A 37 1.61 -14.57 6.65
C ILE A 37 1.27 -14.23 5.20
N LEU A 38 2.08 -13.39 4.56
CA LEU A 38 1.89 -13.03 3.14
C LEU A 38 2.31 -14.18 2.21
N ASN A 39 3.27 -14.99 2.63
CA ASN A 39 3.78 -16.15 1.89
C ASN A 39 4.03 -15.79 0.41
N LEU A 40 4.92 -14.81 0.19
CA LEU A 40 5.21 -14.30 -1.16
C LEU A 40 5.90 -15.35 -2.00
N SER A 41 5.51 -15.45 -3.26
CA SER A 41 6.05 -16.42 -4.22
C SER A 41 7.03 -15.78 -5.21
N GLU A 42 7.92 -16.58 -5.79
CA GLU A 42 8.84 -16.15 -6.85
C GLU A 42 8.13 -15.79 -8.17
N ASN A 43 6.83 -16.04 -8.30
CA ASN A 43 6.03 -15.70 -9.50
C ASN A 43 4.94 -14.67 -9.19
N GLU A 44 5.19 -13.78 -8.24
CA GLU A 44 4.22 -12.79 -7.79
C GLU A 44 4.00 -11.67 -8.81
N SER A 45 2.76 -11.22 -8.95
CA SER A 45 2.41 -9.97 -9.62
C SER A 45 2.23 -8.90 -8.55
N TYR A 46 3.24 -8.07 -8.35
CA TYR A 46 3.30 -7.07 -7.29
C TYR A 46 2.79 -5.71 -7.75
N VAL A 47 1.95 -5.08 -6.93
CA VAL A 47 1.51 -3.68 -7.10
C VAL A 47 1.93 -2.88 -5.88
N ASP A 48 2.72 -1.83 -6.10
CA ASP A 48 3.25 -0.94 -5.06
C ASP A 48 2.59 0.43 -5.17
N LEU A 49 1.74 0.76 -4.24
CA LEU A 49 1.02 2.02 -4.18
C LEU A 49 1.70 2.94 -3.16
N GLY A 50 2.37 4.00 -3.65
CA GLY A 50 3.29 4.83 -2.88
C GLY A 50 4.68 4.20 -2.80
N ALA A 51 5.29 3.96 -3.96
CA ALA A 51 6.57 3.25 -4.08
C ALA A 51 7.79 4.11 -3.71
N TYR A 52 7.59 5.41 -3.45
CA TYR A 52 8.63 6.35 -3.03
C TYR A 52 9.87 6.31 -3.95
N ASN A 53 10.98 5.76 -3.47
CA ASN A 53 12.24 5.63 -4.21
C ASN A 53 12.56 4.18 -4.61
N GLY A 54 11.65 3.22 -4.33
CA GLY A 54 11.80 1.81 -4.64
C GLY A 54 12.27 0.92 -3.46
N ASP A 55 12.36 1.46 -2.24
CA ASP A 55 12.77 0.71 -1.05
C ASP A 55 11.83 -0.48 -0.75
N THR A 56 10.55 -0.33 -0.99
CA THR A 56 9.56 -1.40 -0.84
C THR A 56 9.64 -2.46 -1.96
N ILE A 57 10.14 -2.07 -3.13
CA ILE A 57 10.47 -3.01 -4.20
C ILE A 57 11.67 -3.87 -3.79
N ASP A 58 12.72 -3.29 -3.18
CA ASP A 58 13.86 -4.06 -2.67
C ASP A 58 13.43 -5.04 -1.59
N GLU A 59 12.55 -4.62 -0.66
CA GLU A 59 11.99 -5.51 0.35
C GLU A 59 11.23 -6.67 -0.28
N PHE A 60 10.36 -6.40 -1.25
CA PHE A 60 9.67 -7.45 -2.01
C PHE A 60 10.65 -8.42 -2.70
N LEU A 61 11.66 -7.89 -3.38
CA LEU A 61 12.68 -8.70 -4.06
C LEU A 61 13.49 -9.57 -3.09
N HIS A 62 13.75 -9.09 -1.89
CA HIS A 62 14.41 -9.87 -0.85
C HIS A 62 13.62 -11.15 -0.54
N TYR A 63 12.30 -11.04 -0.32
CA TYR A 63 11.45 -12.18 0.04
C TYR A 63 11.03 -13.07 -1.13
N THR A 64 11.28 -12.63 -2.38
CA THR A 64 11.01 -13.43 -3.59
C THR A 64 12.28 -13.90 -4.30
N ASN A 65 13.45 -13.83 -3.62
CA ASN A 65 14.76 -14.20 -4.19
C ASN A 65 15.07 -13.46 -5.51
N GLY A 66 14.64 -12.21 -5.63
CA GLY A 66 14.81 -11.40 -6.84
C GLY A 66 13.92 -11.79 -8.02
N LYS A 67 12.98 -12.70 -7.83
CA LYS A 67 12.10 -13.21 -8.89
C LYS A 67 10.68 -12.66 -8.75
N TYR A 68 10.03 -12.41 -9.86
CA TYR A 68 8.66 -11.93 -9.94
C TYR A 68 8.08 -12.10 -11.34
N LYS A 69 6.78 -12.08 -11.47
CA LYS A 69 6.10 -12.07 -12.76
C LYS A 69 6.06 -10.66 -13.35
N ARG A 70 5.68 -9.67 -12.54
CA ARG A 70 5.65 -8.24 -12.88
C ARG A 70 5.64 -7.38 -11.63
N ILE A 71 6.07 -6.13 -11.80
CA ILE A 71 5.92 -5.06 -10.80
C ILE A 71 5.21 -3.89 -11.46
N ILE A 72 4.19 -3.34 -10.78
CA ILE A 72 3.49 -2.11 -11.17
C ILE A 72 3.57 -1.17 -9.98
N ALA A 73 4.24 -0.02 -10.16
CA ALA A 73 4.48 0.91 -9.05
C ALA A 73 3.92 2.30 -9.34
N PHE A 74 3.30 2.89 -8.32
CA PHE A 74 2.71 4.22 -8.33
C PHE A 74 3.48 5.12 -7.38
N GLU A 75 3.92 6.28 -7.86
CA GLU A 75 4.53 7.33 -7.05
C GLU A 75 4.13 8.70 -7.62
N PRO A 76 3.29 9.47 -6.90
CA PRO A 76 2.80 10.74 -7.41
C PRO A 76 3.83 11.86 -7.40
N ASN A 77 4.77 11.85 -6.46
CA ASN A 77 5.76 12.91 -6.32
C ASN A 77 6.83 12.82 -7.41
N ALA A 78 6.98 13.85 -8.22
CA ALA A 78 7.91 13.86 -9.35
C ALA A 78 9.37 13.58 -8.96
N LYS A 79 9.85 14.12 -7.83
CA LYS A 79 11.23 13.91 -7.38
C LYS A 79 11.48 12.45 -6.96
N ASN A 80 10.52 11.88 -6.25
CA ASN A 80 10.60 10.47 -5.83
C ASN A 80 10.44 9.54 -7.04
N PHE A 81 9.54 9.87 -7.95
CA PHE A 81 9.35 9.11 -9.19
C PHE A 81 10.62 9.06 -10.06
N GLU A 82 11.40 10.16 -10.15
CA GLU A 82 12.70 10.13 -10.83
C GLU A 82 13.69 9.17 -10.14
N LYS A 83 13.72 9.13 -8.80
CA LYS A 83 14.55 8.17 -8.07
C LYS A 83 14.08 6.74 -8.32
N LEU A 84 12.77 6.50 -8.27
CA LEU A 84 12.15 5.21 -8.56
C LEU A 84 12.50 4.72 -9.97
N LYS A 85 12.46 5.60 -10.97
CA LYS A 85 12.88 5.25 -12.34
C LYS A 85 14.35 4.85 -12.43
N LEU A 86 15.23 5.57 -11.72
CA LEU A 86 16.64 5.23 -11.67
C LEU A 86 16.88 3.89 -10.96
N HIS A 87 16.16 3.67 -9.86
CA HIS A 87 16.21 2.43 -9.08
C HIS A 87 15.80 1.21 -9.92
N CYS A 88 14.70 1.29 -10.62
CA CYS A 88 14.18 0.20 -11.45
C CYS A 88 14.84 0.08 -12.83
N LYS A 89 15.86 0.90 -13.11
CA LYS A 89 16.52 0.90 -14.42
C LYS A 89 17.14 -0.47 -14.75
N GLY A 90 16.71 -1.06 -15.87
CA GLY A 90 17.18 -2.37 -16.32
C GLY A 90 16.41 -3.56 -15.74
N MET A 91 15.45 -3.34 -14.83
CA MET A 91 14.56 -4.39 -14.37
C MET A 91 13.53 -4.75 -15.46
N ALA A 92 13.33 -6.03 -15.69
CA ALA A 92 12.34 -6.51 -16.67
C ALA A 92 10.93 -6.54 -16.08
N ASN A 93 9.89 -6.36 -16.90
CA ASN A 93 8.48 -6.46 -16.50
C ASN A 93 8.07 -5.48 -15.37
N VAL A 94 8.66 -4.28 -15.34
CA VAL A 94 8.33 -3.22 -14.41
C VAL A 94 7.60 -2.10 -15.14
N SER A 95 6.47 -1.67 -14.61
CA SER A 95 5.68 -0.54 -15.11
C SER A 95 5.58 0.52 -14.02
N LEU A 96 6.05 1.72 -14.30
CA LEU A 96 6.07 2.83 -13.34
C LEU A 96 5.08 3.91 -13.77
N TRP A 97 4.28 4.38 -12.82
CA TRP A 97 3.23 5.37 -13.06
C TRP A 97 3.42 6.58 -12.11
N GLN A 98 3.62 7.76 -12.69
CA GLN A 98 3.65 9.01 -11.91
C GLN A 98 2.23 9.44 -11.58
N LEU A 99 1.57 8.67 -10.73
CA LEU A 99 0.18 8.82 -10.31
C LEU A 99 0.04 8.48 -8.82
N GLY A 100 -0.95 9.09 -8.16
CA GLY A 100 -1.48 8.56 -6.90
C GLY A 100 -2.59 7.54 -7.17
N SER A 101 -2.80 6.60 -6.24
CA SER A 101 -3.97 5.72 -6.26
C SER A 101 -5.15 6.39 -5.55
N TYR A 102 -6.36 6.23 -6.10
CA TYR A 102 -7.56 6.86 -5.57
C TYR A 102 -8.83 6.13 -6.05
N SER A 103 -10.00 6.57 -5.56
CA SER A 103 -11.31 5.98 -5.93
C SER A 103 -11.80 6.38 -7.33
N LYS A 104 -11.18 7.35 -7.97
CA LYS A 104 -11.54 7.84 -9.31
C LYS A 104 -10.34 8.44 -10.05
N ASN A 105 -10.44 8.46 -11.37
CA ASN A 105 -9.43 9.10 -12.24
C ASN A 105 -9.67 10.61 -12.26
N THR A 106 -8.78 11.38 -11.66
CA THR A 106 -8.91 12.84 -11.55
C THR A 106 -7.57 13.49 -11.22
N GLU A 107 -7.59 14.79 -10.96
CA GLU A 107 -6.49 15.51 -10.33
C GLU A 107 -6.91 15.96 -8.95
N LEU A 108 -6.01 15.81 -7.98
CA LEU A 108 -6.17 16.27 -6.60
C LEU A 108 -5.04 17.21 -6.25
N ILE A 109 -5.30 18.13 -5.33
CA ILE A 109 -4.28 19.06 -4.83
C ILE A 109 -3.67 18.46 -3.56
N PHE A 110 -2.36 18.24 -3.58
CA PHE A 110 -1.60 17.80 -2.40
C PHE A 110 -0.80 18.95 -1.84
N ASN A 111 -0.68 19.03 -0.51
CA ASN A 111 0.16 20.05 0.12
C ASN A 111 1.64 19.84 -0.25
N ASN A 112 2.40 20.96 -0.30
CA ASN A 112 3.82 20.96 -0.66
C ASN A 112 4.76 20.51 0.47
N LYS A 113 4.28 19.81 1.49
CA LYS A 113 5.18 19.30 2.53
C LYS A 113 6.04 18.20 1.92
N ALA A 114 7.34 18.47 1.84
CA ALA A 114 8.32 17.53 1.32
C ALA A 114 8.39 16.28 2.21
N GLY A 115 8.42 15.08 1.60
CA GLY A 115 8.58 13.82 2.31
C GLY A 115 7.28 12.99 2.39
N ARG A 116 7.21 12.12 3.38
CA ARG A 116 6.12 11.15 3.62
C ARG A 116 4.80 11.75 4.15
N ASN A 117 4.67 13.08 4.21
CA ASN A 117 3.52 13.78 4.77
C ASN A 117 2.71 14.57 3.73
N SER A 118 2.63 14.08 2.49
CA SER A 118 1.83 14.71 1.45
C SER A 118 0.37 14.29 1.61
N ALA A 119 -0.50 15.19 2.08
CA ALA A 119 -1.93 14.96 2.20
C ALA A 119 -2.73 15.80 1.19
N ILE A 120 -3.94 15.39 0.85
CA ILE A 120 -4.88 16.16 0.03
C ILE A 120 -5.20 17.47 0.77
N ALA A 121 -5.11 18.61 0.06
CA ALA A 121 -5.26 19.95 0.63
C ALA A 121 -5.89 20.93 -0.38
N ASP A 122 -6.37 22.08 0.14
CA ASP A 122 -6.94 23.14 -0.71
C ASP A 122 -5.87 23.93 -1.50
N LYS A 123 -4.60 23.87 -1.06
CA LYS A 123 -3.47 24.54 -1.69
C LYS A 123 -2.26 23.61 -1.80
N GLY A 124 -1.68 23.53 -2.97
CA GLY A 124 -0.52 22.64 -3.17
C GLY A 124 -0.21 22.36 -4.64
N VAL A 125 0.26 21.18 -4.93
CA VAL A 125 0.58 20.70 -6.27
C VAL A 125 -0.56 19.84 -6.80
N ALA A 126 -1.04 20.17 -8.00
CA ALA A 126 -1.97 19.32 -8.72
C ALA A 126 -1.29 17.99 -9.08
N THR A 127 -1.89 16.90 -8.67
CA THR A 127 -1.36 15.55 -8.83
C THR A 127 -2.43 14.66 -9.47
N LYS A 128 -2.06 14.00 -10.54
CA LYS A 128 -2.94 13.03 -11.20
C LYS A 128 -3.09 11.80 -10.31
N VAL A 129 -4.33 11.34 -10.19
CA VAL A 129 -4.67 10.11 -9.48
C VAL A 129 -5.53 9.22 -10.36
N ALA A 130 -5.41 7.90 -10.15
CA ALA A 130 -6.20 6.93 -10.89
C ALA A 130 -6.65 5.77 -10.00
N THR A 131 -7.69 5.07 -10.42
CA THR A 131 -8.07 3.82 -9.79
C THR A 131 -7.08 2.72 -10.19
N VAL A 132 -6.77 1.84 -9.25
CA VAL A 132 -5.95 0.64 -9.52
C VAL A 132 -6.62 -0.22 -10.58
N ASP A 133 -7.95 -0.36 -10.52
CA ASP A 133 -8.74 -1.10 -11.50
C ASP A 133 -8.55 -0.59 -12.94
N THR A 134 -8.45 0.75 -13.12
CA THR A 134 -8.19 1.34 -14.45
C THR A 134 -6.80 0.99 -14.96
N ILE A 135 -5.78 1.10 -14.11
CA ILE A 135 -4.38 0.87 -14.52
C ILE A 135 -4.12 -0.61 -14.75
N LEU A 136 -4.65 -1.48 -13.91
CA LEU A 136 -4.51 -2.94 -14.09
C LEU A 136 -5.30 -3.44 -15.28
N CYS A 137 -6.45 -2.82 -15.60
CA CYS A 137 -7.29 -3.18 -16.76
C CYS A 137 -7.50 -4.71 -16.90
N GLY A 138 -7.82 -5.38 -15.79
CA GLY A 138 -8.02 -6.83 -15.74
C GLY A 138 -6.74 -7.68 -15.60
N MET A 139 -5.57 -7.06 -15.52
CA MET A 139 -4.33 -7.79 -15.19
C MET A 139 -4.40 -8.32 -13.76
N ALA A 140 -3.96 -9.56 -13.57
CA ALA A 140 -3.92 -10.16 -12.25
C ALA A 140 -2.91 -9.45 -11.33
N ALA A 141 -3.31 -9.23 -10.08
CA ALA A 141 -2.46 -8.83 -8.97
C ALA A 141 -2.44 -9.96 -7.93
N GLY A 142 -1.26 -10.33 -7.47
CA GLY A 142 -1.08 -11.37 -6.43
C GLY A 142 -0.76 -10.75 -5.08
N TYR A 143 -0.05 -9.64 -5.06
CA TYR A 143 0.30 -8.89 -3.86
C TYR A 143 0.17 -7.39 -4.11
N ILE A 144 -0.47 -6.67 -3.20
CA ILE A 144 -0.62 -5.21 -3.25
C ILE A 144 -0.17 -4.64 -1.90
N LYS A 145 0.82 -3.75 -1.94
CA LYS A 145 1.21 -2.90 -0.80
C LYS A 145 0.67 -1.50 -1.04
N ALA A 146 0.15 -0.86 0.00
CA ALA A 146 -0.26 0.53 -0.05
C ALA A 146 0.23 1.31 1.18
N ASP A 147 0.91 2.42 0.90
CA ASP A 147 1.28 3.46 1.86
C ASP A 147 1.07 4.81 1.15
N VAL A 148 -0.15 5.33 1.22
CA VAL A 148 -0.64 6.40 0.34
C VAL A 148 -1.08 7.64 1.11
N GLU A 149 -0.48 7.85 2.28
CA GLU A 149 -0.55 9.09 3.06
C GLU A 149 -2.00 9.57 3.33
N GLY A 150 -2.87 8.63 3.73
CA GLY A 150 -4.25 8.88 4.13
C GLY A 150 -5.29 8.78 3.00
N ALA A 151 -4.89 8.37 1.79
CA ALA A 151 -5.80 8.00 0.71
C ALA A 151 -6.14 6.48 0.70
N ASP A 152 -5.85 5.78 1.79
CA ASP A 152 -5.93 4.32 1.89
C ASP A 152 -7.34 3.78 1.61
N MET A 153 -8.37 4.37 2.20
CA MET A 153 -9.77 4.00 1.94
C MET A 153 -10.16 4.27 0.49
N GLU A 154 -9.80 5.44 -0.04
CA GLU A 154 -10.11 5.78 -1.43
C GLU A 154 -9.38 4.85 -2.41
N THR A 155 -8.17 4.43 -2.06
CA THR A 155 -7.40 3.43 -2.82
C THR A 155 -8.10 2.07 -2.83
N LEU A 156 -8.59 1.58 -1.67
CA LEU A 156 -9.38 0.35 -1.59
C LEU A 156 -10.64 0.42 -2.45
N ILE A 157 -11.37 1.55 -2.43
CA ILE A 157 -12.54 1.76 -3.30
C ILE A 157 -12.12 1.67 -4.77
N GLY A 158 -10.99 2.28 -5.14
CA GLY A 158 -10.46 2.28 -6.51
C GLY A 158 -9.88 0.96 -7.00
N MET A 159 -9.79 -0.07 -6.13
CA MET A 159 -9.33 -1.42 -6.47
C MET A 159 -10.36 -2.52 -6.16
N GLN A 160 -11.62 -2.15 -5.99
CA GLN A 160 -12.67 -3.10 -5.61
C GLN A 160 -12.76 -4.28 -6.56
N LYS A 161 -12.78 -4.05 -7.90
CA LYS A 161 -12.83 -5.12 -8.89
C LYS A 161 -11.58 -6.02 -8.86
N THR A 162 -10.42 -5.43 -8.57
CA THR A 162 -9.18 -6.18 -8.39
C THR A 162 -9.27 -7.10 -7.17
N MET A 163 -9.82 -6.63 -6.05
CA MET A 163 -10.05 -7.46 -4.86
C MET A 163 -11.05 -8.59 -5.12
N GLU A 164 -12.16 -8.29 -5.79
CA GLU A 164 -13.19 -9.29 -6.13
C GLU A 164 -12.67 -10.39 -7.07
N ASN A 165 -11.88 -10.00 -8.10
CA ASN A 165 -11.49 -10.92 -9.16
C ASN A 165 -10.16 -11.63 -8.91
N CYS A 166 -9.21 -10.99 -8.23
CA CYS A 166 -7.85 -11.51 -8.05
C CYS A 166 -7.58 -11.99 -6.63
N LYS A 167 -8.31 -11.46 -5.63
CA LYS A 167 -8.09 -11.72 -4.21
C LYS A 167 -6.60 -11.61 -3.82
N PRO A 168 -5.93 -10.47 -4.12
CA PRO A 168 -4.52 -10.31 -3.84
C PRO A 168 -4.24 -10.32 -2.35
N LYS A 169 -3.04 -10.72 -1.94
CA LYS A 169 -2.52 -10.47 -0.60
C LYS A 169 -2.42 -8.95 -0.40
N LEU A 170 -2.88 -8.44 0.74
CA LEU A 170 -2.95 -7.00 1.00
C LEU A 170 -2.04 -6.62 2.17
N ASN A 171 -1.22 -5.59 1.97
CA ASN A 171 -0.40 -4.96 3.00
C ASN A 171 -0.63 -3.45 2.97
N PHE A 172 -1.49 -2.96 3.87
CA PHE A 172 -1.92 -1.57 3.93
C PHE A 172 -1.43 -0.87 5.19
N SER A 173 -0.95 0.35 5.04
CA SER A 173 -0.61 1.24 6.16
C SER A 173 -1.88 1.76 6.82
N ALA A 174 -2.22 1.23 7.99
CA ALA A 174 -3.45 1.58 8.73
C ALA A 174 -3.21 2.60 9.86
N TYR A 175 -2.22 3.50 9.69
CA TYR A 175 -1.82 4.46 10.72
C TYR A 175 -2.04 5.92 10.35
N HIS A 176 -2.46 6.21 9.12
CA HIS A 176 -2.64 7.58 8.66
C HIS A 176 -3.85 8.27 9.29
N ARG A 177 -4.90 7.51 9.57
CA ARG A 177 -6.09 7.99 10.28
C ARG A 177 -6.39 7.04 11.43
N PHE A 178 -6.92 7.58 12.52
CA PHE A 178 -7.27 6.79 13.71
C PHE A 178 -8.22 5.63 13.39
N GLU A 179 -9.18 5.87 12.51
CA GLU A 179 -10.19 4.89 12.14
C GLU A 179 -9.70 3.83 11.12
N ASP A 180 -8.55 4.03 10.49
CA ASP A 180 -8.08 3.12 9.42
C ASP A 180 -7.81 1.70 9.93
N ILE A 181 -7.40 1.56 11.19
CA ILE A 181 -7.16 0.25 11.82
C ILE A 181 -8.37 -0.69 11.78
N PHE A 182 -9.59 -0.15 11.75
CA PHE A 182 -10.81 -0.98 11.65
C PHE A 182 -11.60 -0.73 10.36
N ARG A 183 -11.62 0.51 9.83
CA ARG A 183 -12.37 0.83 8.62
C ARG A 183 -11.85 0.11 7.39
N LEU A 184 -10.52 0.04 7.21
CA LEU A 184 -9.93 -0.63 6.06
C LEU A 184 -10.25 -2.13 6.10
N ALA A 185 -10.06 -2.80 7.24
CA ALA A 185 -10.35 -4.22 7.40
C ALA A 185 -11.85 -4.53 7.18
N LEU A 186 -12.76 -3.72 7.74
CA LEU A 186 -14.20 -3.90 7.54
C LEU A 186 -14.61 -3.70 6.08
N TYR A 187 -14.01 -2.73 5.38
CA TYR A 187 -14.29 -2.51 3.96
C TYR A 187 -13.80 -3.69 3.12
N ILE A 188 -12.56 -4.17 3.34
CA ILE A 188 -12.00 -5.34 2.65
C ILE A 188 -12.94 -6.55 2.82
N HIS A 189 -13.34 -6.84 4.06
CA HIS A 189 -14.26 -7.94 4.35
C HIS A 189 -15.65 -7.75 3.73
N SER A 190 -16.14 -6.50 3.61
CA SER A 190 -17.44 -6.23 2.94
C SER A 190 -17.38 -6.47 1.43
N VAL A 191 -16.22 -6.27 0.81
CA VAL A 191 -16.01 -6.55 -0.63
C VAL A 191 -15.84 -8.03 -0.88
N ASN A 192 -15.09 -8.72 -0.04
CA ASN A 192 -14.89 -10.16 -0.13
C ASN A 192 -14.71 -10.77 1.28
N PRO A 193 -15.75 -11.46 1.79
CA PRO A 193 -15.74 -12.06 3.14
C PRO A 193 -14.69 -13.16 3.35
N ASP A 194 -14.08 -13.63 2.29
CA ASP A 194 -13.03 -14.66 2.36
C ASP A 194 -11.62 -14.10 2.66
N TYR A 195 -11.47 -12.77 2.84
CA TYR A 195 -10.23 -12.19 3.35
C TYR A 195 -10.04 -12.47 4.83
#